data_55e0bc76564e782676e341bb04e4bc3e
#
_entry.id   55e0bc76564e782676e341bb04e4bc3e
#
_cell.length_a   1.000
_cell.length_b   1.000
_cell.length_c   1.000
_cell.angle_alpha   90.00
_cell.angle_beta   90.00
_cell.angle_gamma   90.00
#
_symmetry.space_group_name_H-M   'P 1'
#
loop_
_entity.id
_entity.type
_entity.pdbx_description
1 polymer ?
#
loop_
_entity_poly.entity_id
_entity_poly.type
_entity_poly.pdbx_seq_one_letter_code
_entity_poly.pdbx_strand_id
1 'polypeptide(L)'
;MGERLTWQEIKGRQIDFSAFYPEISVSGSGIFMHTVALDQRTDESFSKSDLLAASTRVERGNAVSLTFQHQLSLIELRLTSSSTFTAEQLSKAVVRIHACSSVQLQAVPTPKVLQHMEDRMENIVFHREEAGTYHVILPPQPIQEPWRKKWIEIELEGNTYIYGAPLELNGGEEFIALKSGQQLTLNLNLDREQITEDWANKTVWVYGLKDIPPVDTWNYATDDGLGHGFVGLKWNSLYGWYDCNKKNPQEGTGLDSNMCWAAACSNMIYWWLEQNAEYVRRYGYSGPSQYGNSIDSDVFELYRTHFNDTGNDVAGALSWFFTGRSLSGGKQSPAYFKELLGENEFVSTVIPIYTGRSLSDELKILFNSPKAIECTISTSRLIHAINIWGAEFDENGEVCALYITDNNDSDLYRQPEGFSFLDRKKTQAGLLYKPVKRISDKYYMEGSIKGNYSFYINELNTLDLMRDKWETFFKE
;
A
#
# COMPACT_ATOMS: atom_id res chain seq x y z
N MET A 1 -0.43 -23.70 -45.70
CA MET A 1 0.92 -24.17 -46.13
C MET A 1 1.63 -22.97 -46.73
N GLY A 2 2.75 -22.54 -46.14
CA GLY A 2 3.55 -21.45 -46.66
C GLY A 2 4.27 -21.85 -47.95
N GLU A 3 4.58 -20.86 -48.79
CA GLU A 3 5.35 -21.08 -50.01
C GLU A 3 6.74 -21.59 -49.68
N ARG A 4 7.22 -22.60 -50.39
CA ARG A 4 8.56 -23.15 -50.20
C ARG A 4 9.54 -22.30 -50.99
N LEU A 5 10.26 -21.41 -50.29
CA LEU A 5 11.32 -20.60 -50.87
C LEU A 5 12.58 -21.45 -51.03
N THR A 6 13.25 -21.34 -52.16
CA THR A 6 14.52 -21.99 -52.44
C THR A 6 15.66 -20.96 -52.56
N TRP A 7 16.91 -21.37 -52.27
CA TRP A 7 18.07 -20.50 -52.43
C TRP A 7 18.25 -19.96 -53.89
N GLN A 8 17.65 -20.60 -54.87
CA GLN A 8 17.69 -20.14 -56.27
C GLN A 8 16.82 -18.93 -56.52
N GLU A 9 15.75 -18.79 -55.78
CA GLU A 9 14.73 -17.69 -55.92
C GLU A 9 15.17 -16.44 -55.19
N ILE A 10 16.06 -16.55 -54.24
CA ILE A 10 16.47 -15.44 -53.39
C ILE A 10 17.66 -14.68 -53.99
N LYS A 11 17.50 -13.36 -54.17
CA LYS A 11 18.55 -12.47 -54.65
C LYS A 11 19.35 -11.95 -53.47
N GLY A 12 20.65 -11.93 -53.55
CA GLY A 12 21.56 -11.41 -52.51
C GLY A 12 22.56 -12.42 -52.02
N ARG A 13 23.65 -11.92 -51.46
CA ARG A 13 24.74 -12.77 -50.89
C ARG A 13 24.45 -13.13 -49.42
N GLN A 14 23.86 -12.21 -48.68
CA GLN A 14 23.45 -12.42 -47.31
C GLN A 14 21.94 -12.16 -47.17
N ILE A 15 21.30 -12.92 -46.33
CA ILE A 15 19.85 -12.92 -46.11
C ILE A 15 19.55 -12.90 -44.65
N ASP A 16 18.66 -12.01 -44.28
CA ASP A 16 18.13 -11.93 -42.90
C ASP A 16 16.86 -12.79 -42.81
N PHE A 17 16.85 -13.70 -41.84
CA PHE A 17 15.69 -14.51 -41.49
C PHE A 17 15.15 -14.04 -40.14
N SER A 18 13.84 -13.85 -40.08
CA SER A 18 13.10 -13.63 -38.83
C SER A 18 11.95 -14.65 -38.75
N ALA A 19 11.80 -15.24 -37.56
CA ALA A 19 10.76 -16.21 -37.28
C ALA A 19 10.05 -15.91 -36.00
N PHE A 20 8.76 -16.25 -35.93
CA PHE A 20 7.92 -16.00 -34.76
C PHE A 20 7.08 -17.23 -34.45
N TYR A 21 6.80 -17.40 -33.15
CA TYR A 21 5.82 -18.36 -32.66
C TYR A 21 5.04 -17.70 -31.49
N PRO A 22 3.70 -17.75 -31.48
CA PRO A 22 2.84 -18.29 -32.54
C PRO A 22 2.93 -17.50 -33.83
N GLU A 23 2.27 -18.01 -34.90
CA GLU A 23 2.20 -17.35 -36.21
C GLU A 23 1.63 -15.93 -36.06
N ILE A 24 2.30 -14.96 -36.69
CA ILE A 24 1.89 -13.56 -36.69
C ILE A 24 1.63 -13.04 -38.09
N SER A 25 0.75 -12.03 -38.19
CA SER A 25 0.55 -11.28 -39.44
C SER A 25 1.32 -9.97 -39.38
N VAL A 26 2.34 -9.82 -40.20
CA VAL A 26 3.18 -8.61 -40.23
C VAL A 26 2.67 -7.67 -41.32
N SER A 27 2.44 -6.41 -40.97
CA SER A 27 2.08 -5.37 -41.96
C SER A 27 3.25 -5.02 -42.87
N GLY A 28 3.00 -4.33 -43.98
CA GLY A 28 4.04 -3.84 -44.86
C GLY A 28 5.08 -2.91 -44.24
N SER A 29 4.76 -2.33 -43.11
CA SER A 29 5.70 -1.53 -42.30
C SER A 29 6.66 -2.38 -41.46
N GLY A 30 6.49 -3.70 -41.42
CA GLY A 30 7.24 -4.58 -40.51
C GLY A 30 6.82 -4.49 -39.06
N ILE A 31 5.72 -3.83 -38.75
CA ILE A 31 5.17 -3.66 -37.38
C ILE A 31 3.92 -4.53 -37.26
N PHE A 32 3.77 -5.14 -36.07
CA PHE A 32 2.59 -5.91 -35.71
C PHE A 32 2.20 -5.74 -34.24
N MET A 33 0.97 -6.10 -33.93
CA MET A 33 0.45 -6.15 -32.58
C MET A 33 0.40 -7.58 -32.08
N HIS A 34 0.81 -7.81 -30.84
CA HIS A 34 0.54 -9.06 -30.14
C HIS A 34 -0.29 -8.76 -28.89
N THR A 35 -1.31 -9.58 -28.67
CA THR A 35 -2.21 -9.46 -27.52
C THR A 35 -2.24 -10.80 -26.79
N VAL A 36 -1.94 -10.77 -25.50
CA VAL A 36 -2.03 -11.96 -24.64
C VAL A 36 -3.49 -12.29 -24.35
N ALA A 37 -3.79 -13.56 -24.11
CA ALA A 37 -5.12 -13.98 -23.69
C ALA A 37 -5.47 -13.37 -22.32
N LEU A 38 -6.70 -12.84 -22.18
CA LEU A 38 -7.19 -12.32 -20.90
C LEU A 38 -7.46 -13.46 -19.90
N ASP A 39 -7.76 -14.65 -20.39
CA ASP A 39 -7.87 -15.86 -19.60
C ASP A 39 -6.79 -16.85 -20.03
N GLN A 40 -5.74 -16.96 -19.22
CA GLN A 40 -4.61 -17.85 -19.50
C GLN A 40 -4.69 -19.19 -18.75
N ARG A 41 -5.85 -19.56 -18.19
CA ARG A 41 -6.02 -20.79 -17.39
C ARG A 41 -5.78 -22.09 -18.14
N THR A 42 -5.92 -22.11 -19.45
CA THR A 42 -5.65 -23.31 -20.25
C THR A 42 -4.24 -23.28 -20.82
N ASP A 43 -3.62 -24.47 -20.98
CA ASP A 43 -2.30 -24.61 -21.61
C ASP A 43 -2.24 -23.96 -23.00
N GLU A 44 -3.33 -24.06 -23.75
CA GLU A 44 -3.44 -23.47 -25.09
C GLU A 44 -3.41 -21.92 -25.02
N SER A 45 -4.22 -21.31 -24.16
CA SER A 45 -4.28 -19.84 -24.04
C SER A 45 -2.99 -19.27 -23.45
N PHE A 46 -2.39 -19.97 -22.50
CA PHE A 46 -1.10 -19.61 -21.93
C PHE A 46 0.02 -19.67 -23.00
N SER A 47 0.16 -20.82 -23.70
CA SER A 47 1.19 -20.98 -24.72
C SER A 47 1.03 -20.03 -25.92
N LYS A 48 -0.21 -19.70 -26.32
CA LYS A 48 -0.46 -18.71 -27.37
C LYS A 48 -0.17 -17.27 -26.95
N SER A 49 -0.18 -16.99 -25.65
CA SER A 49 0.22 -15.69 -25.11
C SER A 49 1.72 -15.47 -25.20
N ASP A 50 2.53 -16.53 -25.19
CA ASP A 50 3.98 -16.45 -25.25
C ASP A 50 4.46 -16.20 -26.68
N LEU A 51 5.04 -15.02 -26.89
CA LEU A 51 5.62 -14.67 -28.17
C LEU A 51 7.12 -14.96 -28.18
N LEU A 52 7.50 -15.94 -29.00
CA LEU A 52 8.90 -16.27 -29.28
C LEU A 52 9.34 -15.63 -30.60
N ALA A 53 10.54 -15.11 -30.65
CA ALA A 53 11.13 -14.58 -31.86
C ALA A 53 12.58 -15.04 -32.03
N ALA A 54 12.98 -15.25 -33.28
CA ALA A 54 14.35 -15.53 -33.64
C ALA A 54 14.77 -14.75 -34.87
N SER A 55 16.01 -14.33 -34.97
CA SER A 55 16.58 -13.76 -36.17
C SER A 55 18.02 -14.22 -36.36
N THR A 56 18.38 -14.39 -37.64
CA THR A 56 19.74 -14.73 -38.04
C THR A 56 20.07 -14.21 -39.43
N ARG A 57 21.31 -13.87 -39.65
CA ARG A 57 21.83 -13.49 -40.98
C ARG A 57 22.71 -14.59 -41.51
N VAL A 58 22.37 -15.10 -42.71
CA VAL A 58 23.04 -16.27 -43.29
C VAL A 58 23.49 -15.94 -44.69
N GLU A 59 24.70 -16.45 -45.07
CA GLU A 59 25.17 -16.42 -46.44
C GLU A 59 24.39 -17.43 -47.29
N ARG A 60 24.12 -17.03 -48.54
CA ARG A 60 23.39 -17.87 -49.50
C ARG A 60 23.98 -19.24 -49.63
N GLY A 61 23.16 -20.26 -49.49
CA GLY A 61 23.57 -21.67 -49.59
C GLY A 61 23.91 -22.34 -48.27
N ASN A 62 24.05 -21.58 -47.19
CA ASN A 62 24.33 -22.18 -45.86
C ASN A 62 23.01 -22.61 -45.16
N ALA A 63 23.17 -23.50 -44.19
CA ALA A 63 22.07 -23.90 -43.32
C ALA A 63 21.60 -22.72 -42.45
N VAL A 64 20.31 -22.59 -42.25
CA VAL A 64 19.70 -21.59 -41.37
C VAL A 64 19.46 -22.22 -39.99
N SER A 65 20.07 -21.64 -38.96
CA SER A 65 19.84 -22.01 -37.57
C SER A 65 19.18 -20.84 -36.86
N LEU A 66 18.08 -21.08 -36.14
CA LEU A 66 17.30 -20.09 -35.44
C LEU A 66 17.21 -20.44 -33.94
N THR A 67 17.60 -19.49 -33.07
CA THR A 67 17.43 -19.61 -31.63
C THR A 67 16.34 -18.67 -31.19
N PHE A 68 15.24 -19.23 -30.72
CA PHE A 68 14.09 -18.46 -30.27
C PHE A 68 14.31 -17.89 -28.88
N GLN A 69 13.83 -16.66 -28.68
CA GLN A 69 13.87 -15.96 -27.41
C GLN A 69 12.47 -15.43 -27.08
N HIS A 70 12.11 -15.47 -25.80
CA HIS A 70 10.87 -14.89 -25.30
C HIS A 70 10.90 -13.36 -25.47
N GLN A 71 9.85 -12.82 -26.02
CA GLN A 71 9.71 -11.39 -26.23
C GLN A 71 8.86 -10.71 -25.15
N LEU A 72 8.14 -11.49 -24.36
CA LEU A 72 7.29 -11.03 -23.28
C LEU A 72 7.92 -11.35 -21.92
N SER A 73 7.24 -10.94 -20.85
CA SER A 73 7.65 -11.18 -19.47
C SER A 73 6.81 -12.31 -18.87
N LEU A 74 7.41 -13.14 -18.03
CA LEU A 74 6.71 -14.13 -17.22
C LEU A 74 6.62 -13.63 -15.76
N ILE A 75 5.44 -13.71 -15.14
CA ILE A 75 5.31 -13.66 -13.69
C ILE A 75 5.00 -15.05 -13.18
N GLU A 76 5.80 -15.52 -12.25
CA GLU A 76 5.57 -16.70 -11.43
C GLU A 76 5.12 -16.24 -10.04
N LEU A 77 3.92 -16.61 -9.65
CA LEU A 77 3.35 -16.33 -8.34
C LEU A 77 3.26 -17.62 -7.54
N ARG A 78 3.89 -17.65 -6.37
CA ARG A 78 3.82 -18.75 -5.42
C ARG A 78 2.99 -18.34 -4.21
N LEU A 79 1.84 -18.99 -4.06
CA LEU A 79 0.97 -18.82 -2.90
C LEU A 79 1.34 -19.86 -1.84
N THR A 80 1.58 -19.39 -0.63
CA THR A 80 1.87 -20.24 0.53
C THR A 80 0.93 -19.89 1.67
N SER A 81 0.73 -20.84 2.56
CA SER A 81 0.07 -20.63 3.85
C SER A 81 0.70 -21.59 4.85
N SER A 82 1.03 -21.13 6.05
CA SER A 82 1.59 -21.97 7.11
C SER A 82 0.51 -22.61 7.98
N SER A 83 -0.68 -22.01 8.07
CA SER A 83 -1.71 -22.47 9.00
C SER A 83 -3.16 -22.32 8.51
N THR A 84 -3.46 -21.40 7.61
CA THR A 84 -4.85 -21.03 7.27
C THR A 84 -5.41 -21.85 6.13
N PHE A 85 -4.61 -22.13 5.10
CA PHE A 85 -5.05 -22.80 3.89
C PHE A 85 -4.20 -24.03 3.59
N THR A 86 -4.86 -25.14 3.25
CA THR A 86 -4.20 -26.32 2.73
C THR A 86 -3.72 -26.10 1.28
N ALA A 87 -2.77 -26.90 0.83
CA ALA A 87 -2.32 -26.85 -0.57
C ALA A 87 -3.49 -27.10 -1.55
N GLU A 88 -4.46 -27.94 -1.18
CA GLU A 88 -5.67 -28.18 -1.99
C GLU A 88 -6.53 -26.90 -2.09
N GLN A 89 -6.71 -26.17 -0.99
CA GLN A 89 -7.45 -24.90 -1.02
C GLN A 89 -6.70 -23.87 -1.86
N LEU A 90 -5.40 -23.69 -1.63
CA LEU A 90 -4.57 -22.77 -2.44
C LEU A 90 -4.63 -23.10 -3.94
N SER A 91 -4.79 -24.39 -4.30
CA SER A 91 -4.94 -24.79 -5.71
C SER A 91 -6.27 -24.36 -6.34
N LYS A 92 -7.26 -23.93 -5.55
CA LYS A 92 -8.57 -23.46 -6.02
C LYS A 92 -8.61 -21.93 -6.16
N ALA A 93 -7.54 -21.23 -5.80
CA ALA A 93 -7.50 -19.79 -5.94
C ALA A 93 -7.64 -19.35 -7.41
N VAL A 94 -8.39 -18.27 -7.63
CA VAL A 94 -8.43 -17.58 -8.92
C VAL A 94 -7.59 -16.33 -8.79
N VAL A 95 -6.48 -16.30 -9.51
CA VAL A 95 -5.52 -15.19 -9.47
C VAL A 95 -5.70 -14.33 -10.71
N ARG A 96 -5.80 -13.02 -10.53
CA ARG A 96 -5.87 -12.03 -11.61
C ARG A 96 -4.80 -10.96 -11.41
N ILE A 97 -4.32 -10.42 -12.52
CA ILE A 97 -3.44 -9.27 -12.52
C ILE A 97 -4.02 -8.16 -13.36
N HIS A 98 -3.94 -6.93 -12.89
CA HIS A 98 -4.31 -5.76 -13.64
C HIS A 98 -3.10 -5.25 -14.42
N ALA A 99 -3.09 -5.46 -15.74
CA ALA A 99 -1.94 -5.18 -16.59
C ALA A 99 -2.36 -4.85 -18.02
N CYS A 100 -1.45 -4.25 -18.78
CA CYS A 100 -1.63 -4.07 -20.22
C CYS A 100 -1.58 -5.42 -20.91
N SER A 101 -2.56 -5.69 -21.78
CA SER A 101 -2.72 -6.95 -22.51
C SER A 101 -2.07 -6.95 -23.90
N SER A 102 -1.65 -5.80 -24.42
CA SER A 102 -1.20 -5.68 -25.81
C SER A 102 0.13 -4.95 -25.93
N VAL A 103 0.92 -5.37 -26.93
CA VAL A 103 2.24 -4.79 -27.21
C VAL A 103 2.45 -4.62 -28.70
N GLN A 104 3.10 -3.54 -29.08
CA GLN A 104 3.54 -3.30 -30.46
C GLN A 104 4.99 -3.75 -30.62
N LEU A 105 5.25 -4.51 -31.67
CA LEU A 105 6.57 -5.07 -31.98
C LEU A 105 6.96 -4.74 -33.42
N GLN A 106 8.27 -4.65 -33.62
CA GLN A 106 8.91 -4.63 -34.92
C GLN A 106 9.39 -6.06 -35.27
N ALA A 107 9.10 -6.53 -36.47
CA ALA A 107 9.52 -7.85 -36.94
C ALA A 107 10.88 -7.85 -37.62
N VAL A 108 11.19 -6.79 -38.37
CA VAL A 108 12.39 -6.69 -39.20
C VAL A 108 13.08 -5.34 -38.96
N PRO A 109 14.41 -5.24 -39.10
CA PRO A 109 15.35 -6.32 -39.43
C PRO A 109 15.61 -7.31 -38.28
N THR A 110 15.36 -6.88 -37.03
CA THR A 110 15.51 -7.72 -35.84
C THR A 110 14.26 -7.58 -34.99
N PRO A 111 13.68 -8.69 -34.52
CA PRO A 111 12.52 -8.64 -33.62
C PRO A 111 12.80 -7.78 -32.39
N LYS A 112 11.89 -6.84 -32.11
CA LYS A 112 12.04 -5.92 -31.00
C LYS A 112 10.69 -5.43 -30.49
N VAL A 113 10.50 -5.43 -29.17
CA VAL A 113 9.40 -4.72 -28.53
C VAL A 113 9.59 -3.21 -28.68
N LEU A 114 8.56 -2.52 -29.13
CA LEU A 114 8.54 -1.07 -29.31
C LEU A 114 7.88 -0.38 -28.13
N GLN A 115 6.63 -0.73 -27.82
CA GLN A 115 5.88 -0.16 -26.71
C GLN A 115 4.72 -1.06 -26.29
N HIS A 116 4.31 -0.99 -25.04
CA HIS A 116 3.03 -1.52 -24.57
C HIS A 116 1.89 -0.53 -24.90
N MET A 117 0.66 -1.03 -24.91
CA MET A 117 -0.51 -0.23 -25.25
C MET A 117 -1.27 0.16 -23.99
N GLU A 118 -1.01 1.34 -23.43
CA GLU A 118 -1.58 1.82 -22.17
C GLU A 118 -3.11 1.86 -22.13
N ASP A 119 -3.77 1.97 -23.27
CA ASP A 119 -5.22 1.93 -23.41
C ASP A 119 -5.82 0.51 -23.32
N ARG A 120 -4.99 -0.51 -23.15
CA ARG A 120 -5.35 -1.93 -23.07
C ARG A 120 -5.09 -2.53 -21.69
N MET A 121 -5.38 -1.76 -20.63
CA MET A 121 -5.32 -2.25 -19.25
C MET A 121 -6.52 -3.16 -18.97
N GLU A 122 -6.25 -4.41 -18.59
CA GLU A 122 -7.24 -5.48 -18.44
C GLU A 122 -6.96 -6.31 -17.19
N ASN A 123 -7.97 -7.06 -16.74
CA ASN A 123 -7.80 -8.09 -15.74
C ASN A 123 -7.45 -9.41 -16.42
N ILE A 124 -6.23 -9.87 -16.25
CA ILE A 124 -5.70 -11.07 -16.89
C ILE A 124 -5.63 -12.20 -15.84
N VAL A 125 -6.24 -13.35 -16.17
CA VAL A 125 -6.31 -14.51 -15.26
C VAL A 125 -5.08 -15.38 -15.47
N PHE A 126 -4.44 -15.77 -14.37
CA PHE A 126 -3.25 -16.62 -14.35
C PHE A 126 -3.53 -18.05 -14.78
N HIS A 127 -2.57 -18.67 -15.44
CA HIS A 127 -2.43 -20.11 -15.59
C HIS A 127 -1.98 -20.74 -14.28
N ARG A 128 -2.56 -21.89 -13.92
CA ARG A 128 -2.12 -22.67 -12.76
C ARG A 128 -1.20 -23.79 -13.22
N GLU A 129 0.07 -23.75 -12.84
CA GLU A 129 1.06 -24.77 -13.16
C GLU A 129 0.91 -25.98 -12.22
N GLU A 130 0.94 -25.72 -10.90
CA GLU A 130 0.77 -26.72 -9.85
C GLU A 130 0.07 -26.14 -8.64
N ALA A 131 -0.11 -26.91 -7.58
CA ALA A 131 -0.78 -26.44 -6.35
C ALA A 131 -0.01 -25.25 -5.73
N GLY A 132 -0.66 -24.08 -5.73
CA GLY A 132 -0.10 -22.84 -5.20
C GLY A 132 0.84 -22.09 -6.15
N THR A 133 1.19 -22.63 -7.32
CA THR A 133 2.05 -21.96 -8.31
C THR A 133 1.25 -21.53 -9.53
N TYR A 134 1.34 -20.26 -9.85
CA TYR A 134 0.57 -19.61 -10.91
C TYR A 134 1.50 -18.83 -11.83
N HIS A 135 1.25 -18.89 -13.13
CA HIS A 135 2.02 -18.20 -14.16
C HIS A 135 1.15 -17.28 -14.99
N VAL A 136 1.69 -16.15 -15.43
CA VAL A 136 1.05 -15.28 -16.41
C VAL A 136 2.09 -14.65 -17.33
N ILE A 137 1.78 -14.61 -18.61
CA ILE A 137 2.60 -13.96 -19.63
C ILE A 137 2.02 -12.59 -19.94
N LEU A 138 2.87 -11.57 -19.87
CA LEU A 138 2.49 -10.16 -20.00
C LEU A 138 3.44 -9.40 -20.92
N PRO A 139 2.95 -8.38 -21.66
CA PRO A 139 3.81 -7.41 -22.29
C PRO A 139 4.83 -6.79 -21.31
N PRO A 140 6.05 -6.50 -21.75
CA PRO A 140 6.98 -5.66 -21.00
C PRO A 140 6.35 -4.30 -20.74
N GLN A 141 6.23 -3.90 -19.46
CA GLN A 141 5.55 -2.67 -19.06
C GLN A 141 6.00 -2.24 -17.67
N PRO A 142 5.99 -0.93 -17.35
CA PRO A 142 6.15 -0.46 -15.98
C PRO A 142 4.89 -0.73 -15.16
N ILE A 143 5.04 -0.90 -13.87
CA ILE A 143 3.94 -1.04 -12.92
C ILE A 143 3.81 0.28 -12.18
N GLN A 144 2.83 1.10 -12.60
CA GLN A 144 2.64 2.49 -12.16
C GLN A 144 1.30 2.70 -11.46
N GLU A 145 1.16 3.82 -10.77
CA GLU A 145 -0.12 4.31 -10.30
C GLU A 145 -1.07 4.64 -11.48
N PRO A 146 -2.39 4.48 -11.31
CA PRO A 146 -3.09 4.09 -10.08
C PRO A 146 -3.19 2.58 -9.83
N TRP A 147 -2.73 1.75 -10.76
CA TRP A 147 -2.94 0.30 -10.80
C TRP A 147 -2.03 -0.46 -9.82
N ARG A 148 -0.92 0.10 -9.44
CA ARG A 148 0.07 -0.49 -8.54
C ARG A 148 -0.54 -0.95 -7.20
N LYS A 149 -1.48 -0.19 -6.62
CA LYS A 149 -2.11 -0.51 -5.32
C LYS A 149 -3.03 -1.73 -5.36
N LYS A 150 -3.54 -2.10 -6.53
CA LYS A 150 -4.41 -3.26 -6.78
C LYS A 150 -3.88 -4.09 -7.92
N TRP A 151 -2.62 -4.43 -7.86
CA TRP A 151 -1.93 -5.06 -8.96
C TRP A 151 -2.32 -6.51 -9.16
N ILE A 152 -2.38 -7.30 -8.08
CA ILE A 152 -2.81 -8.71 -8.12
C ILE A 152 -3.99 -8.91 -7.18
N GLU A 153 -5.01 -9.59 -7.69
CA GLU A 153 -6.21 -9.99 -6.97
C GLU A 153 -6.27 -11.52 -6.88
N ILE A 154 -6.51 -12.05 -5.69
CA ILE A 154 -6.59 -13.48 -5.41
C ILE A 154 -7.94 -13.76 -4.76
N GLU A 155 -8.81 -14.49 -5.45
CA GLU A 155 -10.06 -15.01 -4.89
C GLU A 155 -9.83 -16.42 -4.34
N LEU A 156 -10.10 -16.61 -3.06
CA LEU A 156 -9.96 -17.90 -2.38
C LEU A 156 -11.00 -18.05 -1.28
N GLU A 157 -11.73 -19.17 -1.29
CA GLU A 157 -12.76 -19.50 -0.28
C GLU A 157 -13.77 -18.37 -0.03
N GLY A 158 -14.21 -17.68 -1.11
CA GLY A 158 -15.17 -16.58 -1.04
C GLY A 158 -14.58 -15.23 -0.54
N ASN A 159 -13.27 -15.17 -0.30
CA ASN A 159 -12.58 -13.95 0.07
C ASN A 159 -11.71 -13.45 -1.08
N THR A 160 -11.52 -12.13 -1.13
CA THR A 160 -10.63 -11.47 -2.09
C THR A 160 -9.44 -10.88 -1.36
N TYR A 161 -8.24 -11.26 -1.79
CA TYR A 161 -6.97 -10.75 -1.31
C TYR A 161 -6.38 -9.87 -2.40
N ILE A 162 -5.84 -8.71 -2.01
CA ILE A 162 -5.21 -7.78 -2.95
C ILE A 162 -3.75 -7.60 -2.57
N TYR A 163 -2.89 -7.73 -3.56
CA TYR A 163 -1.47 -7.43 -3.46
C TYR A 163 -1.15 -6.20 -4.30
N GLY A 164 -0.65 -5.15 -3.63
CA GLY A 164 -0.08 -3.98 -4.27
C GLY A 164 1.38 -4.21 -4.60
N ALA A 165 1.81 -3.86 -5.80
CA ALA A 165 3.23 -3.95 -6.14
C ALA A 165 4.03 -2.95 -5.29
N PRO A 166 5.19 -3.34 -4.72
CA PRO A 166 6.09 -2.40 -4.07
C PRO A 166 6.62 -1.36 -5.06
N LEU A 167 7.07 -0.22 -4.58
CA LEU A 167 7.66 0.83 -5.44
C LEU A 167 8.99 0.40 -6.04
N GLU A 168 9.72 -0.47 -5.35
CA GLU A 168 11.03 -0.98 -5.79
C GLU A 168 11.14 -2.48 -5.56
N LEU A 169 11.75 -3.18 -6.50
CA LEU A 169 12.33 -4.50 -6.31
C LEU A 169 13.84 -4.36 -6.43
N ASN A 170 14.57 -4.47 -5.31
CA ASN A 170 16.04 -4.61 -5.25
C ASN A 170 16.82 -3.76 -6.26
N GLY A 171 17.17 -2.52 -5.97
CA GLY A 171 18.18 -1.78 -6.72
C GLY A 171 17.90 -0.35 -7.11
N GLY A 172 16.90 0.32 -6.52
CA GLY A 172 16.74 1.78 -6.66
C GLY A 172 16.13 2.25 -7.98
N GLU A 173 15.41 1.40 -8.71
CA GLU A 173 14.52 1.84 -9.79
C GLU A 173 13.18 2.28 -9.19
N GLU A 174 12.75 3.49 -9.52
CA GLU A 174 11.55 4.15 -8.96
C GLU A 174 10.24 3.40 -9.22
N PHE A 175 10.26 2.43 -10.15
CA PHE A 175 9.11 1.58 -10.52
C PHE A 175 9.57 0.18 -10.88
N ILE A 176 8.78 -0.83 -10.47
CA ILE A 176 8.93 -2.17 -10.99
C ILE A 176 8.57 -2.16 -12.48
N ALA A 177 9.42 -2.72 -13.30
CA ALA A 177 9.16 -2.91 -14.72
C ALA A 177 9.26 -4.38 -15.10
N LEU A 178 8.25 -4.87 -15.81
CA LEU A 178 8.32 -6.15 -16.50
C LEU A 178 9.18 -5.98 -17.75
N LYS A 179 10.20 -6.82 -17.91
CA LYS A 179 11.16 -6.72 -19.02
C LYS A 179 11.06 -7.93 -19.94
N SER A 180 11.26 -7.70 -21.23
CA SER A 180 11.26 -8.75 -22.27
C SER A 180 12.21 -9.89 -21.92
N GLY A 181 11.73 -11.13 -22.05
CA GLY A 181 12.51 -12.34 -21.80
C GLY A 181 12.90 -12.56 -20.32
N GLN A 182 12.32 -11.84 -19.39
CA GLN A 182 12.59 -11.99 -17.96
C GLN A 182 11.42 -12.59 -17.20
N GLN A 183 11.74 -13.33 -16.15
CA GLN A 183 10.79 -13.87 -15.18
C GLN A 183 10.87 -13.05 -13.88
N LEU A 184 9.70 -12.68 -13.36
CA LEU A 184 9.54 -12.12 -12.03
C LEU A 184 8.87 -13.18 -11.14
N THR A 185 9.52 -13.57 -10.04
CA THR A 185 8.95 -14.50 -9.07
C THR A 185 8.45 -13.74 -7.84
N LEU A 186 7.18 -13.95 -7.50
CA LEU A 186 6.52 -13.38 -6.32
C LEU A 186 6.14 -14.50 -5.35
N ASN A 187 6.55 -14.37 -4.09
CA ASN A 187 6.16 -15.29 -3.02
C ASN A 187 5.16 -14.57 -2.11
N LEU A 188 3.90 -14.99 -2.12
CA LEU A 188 2.85 -14.41 -1.30
C LEU A 188 2.37 -15.43 -0.26
N ASN A 189 2.44 -15.03 1.01
CA ASN A 189 1.86 -15.80 2.11
C ASN A 189 0.45 -15.29 2.40
N LEU A 190 -0.55 -16.20 2.33
CA LEU A 190 -1.96 -15.92 2.59
C LEU A 190 -2.40 -16.34 4.00
N ASP A 191 -1.49 -16.42 4.95
CA ASP A 191 -1.88 -16.74 6.31
C ASP A 191 -2.78 -15.64 6.86
N ARG A 192 -4.01 -16.04 7.21
CA ARG A 192 -4.81 -15.28 8.17
C ARG A 192 -4.35 -15.67 9.56
N GLU A 193 -3.99 -14.70 10.38
CA GLU A 193 -4.06 -14.89 11.81
C GLU A 193 -5.50 -15.30 12.14
N GLN A 194 -5.70 -16.50 12.70
CA GLN A 194 -7.02 -16.93 13.09
C GLN A 194 -7.50 -16.00 14.20
N ILE A 195 -8.59 -15.31 13.94
CA ILE A 195 -9.31 -14.54 14.96
C ILE A 195 -9.99 -15.59 15.86
N THR A 196 -9.25 -16.13 16.81
CA THR A 196 -9.73 -17.18 17.74
C THR A 196 -10.42 -16.59 18.95
N GLU A 197 -10.32 -15.28 19.16
CA GLU A 197 -10.96 -14.61 20.29
C GLU A 197 -12.41 -14.21 19.96
N ASP A 198 -13.26 -14.33 20.99
CA ASP A 198 -14.59 -13.71 20.96
C ASP A 198 -14.45 -12.20 21.09
N TRP A 199 -14.84 -11.47 20.04
CA TRP A 199 -14.75 -10.02 19.96
C TRP A 199 -16.08 -9.31 20.27
N ALA A 200 -17.12 -10.09 20.62
CA ALA A 200 -18.41 -9.52 20.95
C ALA A 200 -18.35 -8.63 22.19
N ASN A 201 -18.87 -7.41 22.07
CA ASN A 201 -18.93 -6.41 23.14
C ASN A 201 -17.56 -6.05 23.77
N LYS A 202 -16.46 -6.15 23.01
CA LYS A 202 -15.13 -5.81 23.50
C LYS A 202 -14.72 -4.40 23.11
N THR A 203 -14.04 -3.72 24.05
CA THR A 203 -13.22 -2.55 23.77
C THR A 203 -11.75 -2.98 23.80
N VAL A 204 -11.00 -2.66 22.76
CA VAL A 204 -9.61 -3.08 22.57
C VAL A 204 -8.74 -1.87 22.24
N TRP A 205 -7.51 -1.90 22.73
CA TRP A 205 -6.56 -0.80 22.61
C TRP A 205 -5.30 -1.24 21.86
N VAL A 206 -4.67 -0.28 21.18
CA VAL A 206 -3.33 -0.47 20.61
C VAL A 206 -2.36 -0.91 21.69
N TYR A 207 -1.43 -1.78 21.35
CA TYR A 207 -0.41 -2.26 22.29
C TYR A 207 0.32 -1.11 23.02
N GLY A 208 0.48 -1.26 24.33
CA GLY A 208 1.19 -0.28 25.16
C GLY A 208 0.30 0.81 25.77
N LEU A 209 -0.96 0.94 25.36
CA LEU A 209 -1.89 1.84 26.04
C LEU A 209 -2.30 1.27 27.41
N LYS A 210 -2.41 2.15 28.40
CA LYS A 210 -2.65 1.77 29.79
C LYS A 210 -3.68 2.68 30.45
N ASP A 211 -4.39 2.15 31.41
CA ASP A 211 -5.24 2.90 32.34
C ASP A 211 -6.25 3.87 31.67
N ILE A 212 -6.68 3.52 30.46
CA ILE A 212 -7.71 4.30 29.76
C ILE A 212 -9.03 4.16 30.52
N PRO A 213 -9.59 5.24 31.06
CA PRO A 213 -10.85 5.17 31.80
C PRO A 213 -12.02 4.79 30.88
N PRO A 214 -13.11 4.22 31.41
CA PRO A 214 -14.29 3.92 30.63
C PRO A 214 -14.87 5.15 29.94
N VAL A 215 -15.37 5.01 28.72
CA VAL A 215 -15.84 6.11 27.85
C VAL A 215 -16.98 6.93 28.46
N ASP A 216 -17.84 6.31 29.26
CA ASP A 216 -18.94 6.97 29.98
C ASP A 216 -18.46 7.96 31.06
N THR A 217 -17.19 7.90 31.43
CA THR A 217 -16.54 8.85 32.37
C THR A 217 -15.88 10.03 31.65
N TRP A 218 -15.85 10.00 30.32
CA TRP A 218 -15.20 11.07 29.53
C TRP A 218 -16.10 12.30 29.45
N ASN A 219 -15.53 13.46 29.74
CA ASN A 219 -16.29 14.73 29.81
C ASN A 219 -15.64 15.85 28.99
N TYR A 220 -14.74 15.49 28.07
CA TYR A 220 -13.95 16.47 27.32
C TYR A 220 -14.77 17.21 26.24
N ALA A 221 -15.95 16.74 25.89
CA ALA A 221 -16.76 17.31 24.84
C ALA A 221 -17.82 18.23 25.38
N THR A 222 -18.03 19.36 24.72
CA THR A 222 -19.21 20.21 24.90
C THR A 222 -20.12 20.10 23.68
N ASP A 223 -21.38 19.78 23.90
CA ASP A 223 -22.42 20.02 22.91
C ASP A 223 -22.62 21.54 22.84
N ASP A 224 -22.36 22.15 21.67
CA ASP A 224 -22.56 23.60 21.45
C ASP A 224 -24.01 24.00 21.21
N GLY A 225 -24.96 23.07 21.40
CA GLY A 225 -26.37 23.27 21.13
C GLY A 225 -26.76 23.34 19.66
N LEU A 226 -25.78 23.15 18.74
CA LEU A 226 -25.96 23.10 17.29
C LEU A 226 -25.89 21.71 16.72
N GLY A 227 -25.79 20.70 17.60
CA GLY A 227 -25.58 19.30 17.22
C GLY A 227 -24.12 18.92 16.98
N HIS A 228 -23.18 19.84 17.25
CA HIS A 228 -21.77 19.54 17.28
C HIS A 228 -21.43 19.03 18.69
N GLY A 229 -21.00 17.81 18.77
CA GLY A 229 -20.58 17.23 20.03
C GLY A 229 -19.73 15.98 19.76
N PHE A 230 -18.79 15.74 20.63
CA PHE A 230 -18.02 14.50 20.63
C PHE A 230 -17.67 14.15 22.07
N VAL A 231 -17.46 12.88 22.31
CA VAL A 231 -16.97 12.38 23.60
C VAL A 231 -15.47 12.24 23.48
N GLY A 232 -14.72 12.82 24.40
CA GLY A 232 -13.26 12.78 24.38
C GLY A 232 -12.63 12.64 25.76
N LEU A 233 -11.39 12.12 25.77
CA LEU A 233 -10.53 12.00 26.94
C LEU A 233 -9.35 12.95 26.78
N LYS A 234 -9.11 13.77 27.80
CA LYS A 234 -7.96 14.65 27.83
C LYS A 234 -6.66 13.87 27.87
N TRP A 235 -5.64 14.33 27.13
CA TRP A 235 -4.32 13.71 27.11
C TRP A 235 -3.68 13.66 28.51
N ASN A 236 -3.05 12.51 28.77
CA ASN A 236 -2.21 12.27 29.93
C ASN A 236 -1.04 11.39 29.48
N SER A 237 0.17 11.77 29.85
CA SER A 237 1.41 11.05 29.50
C SER A 237 1.45 9.60 29.97
N LEU A 238 0.60 9.20 30.91
CA LEU A 238 0.53 7.81 31.42
C LEU A 238 -0.29 6.88 30.52
N TYR A 239 -1.08 7.42 29.58
CA TYR A 239 -1.99 6.62 28.77
C TYR A 239 -1.31 5.93 27.57
N GLY A 240 -0.18 6.45 27.09
CA GLY A 240 0.59 5.84 25.99
C GLY A 240 0.09 6.16 24.60
N TRP A 241 -0.92 7.02 24.41
CA TRP A 241 -1.32 7.55 23.12
C TRP A 241 -0.81 8.98 22.92
N TYR A 242 -0.69 9.40 21.66
CA TYR A 242 -0.17 10.70 21.27
C TYR A 242 -1.13 11.42 20.35
N ASP A 243 -1.13 12.75 20.40
CA ASP A 243 -2.00 13.62 19.64
C ASP A 243 -1.27 14.89 19.21
N CYS A 244 -0.53 14.80 18.11
CA CYS A 244 0.12 15.94 17.48
C CYS A 244 -0.89 16.73 16.67
N ASN A 245 -1.09 18.01 17.01
CA ASN A 245 -2.02 18.87 16.34
C ASN A 245 -1.35 19.89 15.42
N LYS A 246 -2.00 20.20 14.32
CA LYS A 246 -1.59 21.27 13.41
C LYS A 246 -1.72 22.62 14.10
N LYS A 247 -0.76 23.52 13.84
CA LYS A 247 -0.80 24.91 14.32
C LYS A 247 -1.83 25.75 13.57
N ASN A 248 -2.02 25.44 12.28
CA ASN A 248 -2.98 26.09 11.40
C ASN A 248 -3.74 25.06 10.57
N PRO A 249 -4.77 24.43 11.14
CA PRO A 249 -5.52 23.38 10.45
C PRO A 249 -6.41 23.89 9.31
N GLN A 250 -6.61 25.21 9.19
CA GLN A 250 -7.44 25.77 8.12
C GLN A 250 -6.70 25.81 6.80
N GLU A 251 -7.36 25.33 5.76
CA GLU A 251 -6.86 25.34 4.39
C GLU A 251 -6.42 26.75 3.95
N GLY A 252 -5.25 26.84 3.30
CA GLY A 252 -4.73 28.09 2.74
C GLY A 252 -3.97 28.99 3.71
N THR A 253 -3.75 28.60 4.97
CA THR A 253 -2.95 29.37 5.92
C THR A 253 -1.44 29.23 5.73
N GLY A 254 -1.00 28.20 4.98
CA GLY A 254 0.38 28.09 4.49
C GLY A 254 1.43 27.68 5.52
N LEU A 255 1.04 27.11 6.67
CA LEU A 255 2.01 26.63 7.67
C LEU A 255 2.04 25.11 7.78
N ASP A 256 0.90 24.46 8.01
CA ASP A 256 0.79 23.01 8.17
C ASP A 256 -0.62 22.46 7.93
N SER A 257 -1.47 23.23 7.25
CA SER A 257 -2.88 22.87 7.03
C SER A 257 -3.07 21.58 6.26
N ASN A 258 -2.14 21.24 5.35
CA ASN A 258 -2.13 20.02 4.54
C ASN A 258 -1.20 18.92 5.09
N MET A 259 -0.66 19.08 6.29
CA MET A 259 0.31 18.15 6.87
C MET A 259 -0.31 17.16 7.87
N CYS A 260 -1.57 16.75 7.67
CA CYS A 260 -2.22 15.73 8.51
C CYS A 260 -1.43 14.41 8.53
N TRP A 261 -0.88 14.02 7.40
CA TRP A 261 0.00 12.85 7.26
C TRP A 261 1.21 12.93 8.20
N ALA A 262 1.84 14.09 8.30
CA ALA A 262 3.02 14.30 9.15
C ALA A 262 2.67 14.27 10.64
N ALA A 263 1.53 14.84 11.03
CA ALA A 263 1.04 14.78 12.41
C ALA A 263 0.70 13.35 12.82
N ALA A 264 -0.01 12.60 11.96
CA ALA A 264 -0.32 11.21 12.20
C ALA A 264 0.95 10.34 12.29
N CYS A 265 1.94 10.54 11.40
CA CYS A 265 3.25 9.89 11.51
C CYS A 265 3.94 10.19 12.84
N SER A 266 3.92 11.44 13.27
CA SER A 266 4.56 11.85 14.52
C SER A 266 4.00 11.11 15.73
N ASN A 267 2.68 10.90 15.76
CA ASN A 267 2.02 10.10 16.80
C ASN A 267 2.51 8.65 16.82
N MET A 268 2.62 8.03 15.64
CA MET A 268 3.12 6.65 15.52
C MET A 268 4.60 6.56 15.91
N ILE A 269 5.41 7.55 15.55
CA ILE A 269 6.85 7.60 15.91
C ILE A 269 7.02 7.73 17.42
N TYR A 270 6.29 8.62 18.10
CA TYR A 270 6.36 8.73 19.56
C TYR A 270 5.97 7.42 20.25
N TRP A 271 4.88 6.80 19.84
CA TRP A 271 4.48 5.49 20.34
C TRP A 271 5.58 4.45 20.12
N TRP A 272 6.19 4.41 18.95
CA TRP A 272 7.26 3.46 18.62
C TRP A 272 8.52 3.70 19.46
N LEU A 273 8.91 4.96 19.64
CA LEU A 273 10.06 5.34 20.49
C LEU A 273 9.83 4.96 21.95
N GLU A 274 8.63 5.19 22.47
CA GLU A 274 8.25 4.83 23.84
C GLU A 274 8.26 3.31 24.04
N GLN A 275 7.58 2.58 23.15
CA GLN A 275 7.46 1.12 23.27
C GLN A 275 8.80 0.40 23.06
N ASN A 276 9.76 1.02 22.37
CA ASN A 276 11.12 0.54 22.16
C ASN A 276 12.18 1.28 23.02
N ALA A 277 11.79 1.99 24.08
CA ALA A 277 12.66 2.95 24.77
C ALA A 277 14.03 2.38 25.20
N GLU A 278 14.08 1.13 25.63
CA GLU A 278 15.34 0.47 26.02
C GLU A 278 16.25 0.24 24.81
N TYR A 279 15.70 -0.28 23.72
CA TYR A 279 16.43 -0.52 22.46
C TYR A 279 16.90 0.80 21.84
N VAL A 280 16.01 1.80 21.79
CA VAL A 280 16.29 3.15 21.25
C VAL A 280 17.44 3.81 22.02
N ARG A 281 17.44 3.72 23.35
CA ARG A 281 18.53 4.22 24.19
C ARG A 281 19.84 3.47 23.92
N ARG A 282 19.80 2.14 23.83
CA ARG A 282 20.97 1.29 23.54
C ARG A 282 21.54 1.54 22.16
N TYR A 283 20.69 1.84 21.17
CA TYR A 283 21.06 2.21 19.81
C TYR A 283 21.77 3.57 19.74
N GLY A 284 21.59 4.43 20.74
CA GLY A 284 22.19 5.77 20.79
C GLY A 284 21.40 6.79 19.97
N TYR A 285 20.10 6.62 19.82
CA TYR A 285 19.26 7.57 19.13
C TYR A 285 19.35 8.97 19.75
N SER A 286 19.58 9.98 18.91
CA SER A 286 19.73 11.39 19.31
C SER A 286 18.79 12.34 18.53
N GLY A 287 17.81 11.80 17.82
CA GLY A 287 16.81 12.57 17.07
C GLY A 287 15.70 13.12 17.99
N PRO A 288 14.67 13.74 17.39
CA PRO A 288 13.54 14.28 18.12
C PRO A 288 12.76 13.19 18.86
N SER A 289 12.50 13.41 20.15
CA SER A 289 11.82 12.45 21.03
C SER A 289 10.94 13.10 22.09
N GLN A 290 10.83 14.43 22.10
CA GLN A 290 10.10 15.16 23.14
C GLN A 290 8.70 15.54 22.65
N TYR A 291 7.71 15.01 23.35
CA TYR A 291 6.33 15.40 23.22
C TYR A 291 5.97 16.36 24.37
N GLY A 292 6.04 17.66 24.09
CA GLY A 292 5.72 18.68 25.09
C GLY A 292 4.23 18.86 25.32
N ASN A 293 3.49 18.94 24.21
CA ASN A 293 2.03 19.00 24.15
C ASN A 293 1.59 18.81 22.67
N SER A 294 0.31 18.87 22.41
CA SER A 294 -0.24 18.60 21.06
C SER A 294 0.33 19.47 19.94
N ILE A 295 0.71 20.71 20.21
CA ILE A 295 1.23 21.64 19.19
C ILE A 295 2.76 21.83 19.25
N ASP A 296 3.43 21.35 20.32
CA ASP A 296 4.86 21.52 20.55
C ASP A 296 5.60 20.16 20.51
N SER A 297 5.28 19.38 19.49
CA SER A 297 5.92 18.10 19.19
C SER A 297 7.16 18.32 18.33
N ASP A 298 8.33 17.88 18.80
CA ASP A 298 9.60 18.04 18.06
C ASP A 298 9.69 17.13 16.82
N VAL A 299 9.03 15.95 16.84
CA VAL A 299 8.92 15.10 15.64
C VAL A 299 8.08 15.78 14.56
N PHE A 300 6.94 16.38 14.92
CA PHE A 300 6.13 17.10 13.94
C PHE A 300 6.83 18.38 13.45
N GLU A 301 7.58 19.07 14.31
CA GLU A 301 8.41 20.22 13.90
C GLU A 301 9.52 19.81 12.93
N LEU A 302 10.10 18.61 13.06
CA LEU A 302 11.03 18.08 12.07
C LEU A 302 10.36 18.01 10.68
N TYR A 303 9.15 17.49 10.58
CA TYR A 303 8.43 17.46 9.29
C TYR A 303 8.12 18.87 8.78
N ARG A 304 7.63 19.80 9.63
CA ARG A 304 7.35 21.18 9.22
C ARG A 304 8.57 21.91 8.67
N THR A 305 9.77 21.60 9.16
CA THR A 305 11.02 22.24 8.72
C THR A 305 11.61 21.60 7.47
N HIS A 306 11.21 20.38 7.14
CA HIS A 306 11.73 19.61 6.01
C HIS A 306 10.78 19.52 4.81
N PHE A 307 9.52 19.81 4.99
CA PHE A 307 8.50 19.75 3.94
C PHE A 307 7.74 21.07 3.82
N ASN A 308 7.21 21.32 2.63
CA ASN A 308 6.24 22.38 2.42
C ASN A 308 4.85 21.93 2.93
N ASP A 309 3.93 22.89 3.12
CA ASP A 309 2.53 22.63 3.48
C ASP A 309 1.76 21.98 2.31
N THR A 310 2.00 20.70 2.07
CA THR A 310 1.36 19.91 1.00
C THR A 310 0.94 18.54 1.53
N GLY A 311 -0.06 17.92 0.86
CA GLY A 311 -0.43 16.52 1.14
C GLY A 311 0.71 15.57 0.76
N ASN A 312 0.85 14.49 1.53
CA ASN A 312 1.78 13.39 1.28
C ASN A 312 1.24 12.09 1.89
N ASP A 313 1.94 10.97 1.72
CA ASP A 313 1.54 9.68 2.27
C ASP A 313 2.27 9.34 3.57
N VAL A 314 1.56 8.63 4.44
CA VAL A 314 2.03 8.24 5.77
C VAL A 314 3.14 7.19 5.69
N ALA A 315 3.00 6.19 4.81
CA ALA A 315 3.98 5.11 4.69
C ALA A 315 5.35 5.64 4.21
N GLY A 316 5.34 6.53 3.23
CA GLY A 316 6.55 7.22 2.76
C GLY A 316 7.16 8.11 3.83
N ALA A 317 6.33 8.82 4.60
CA ALA A 317 6.79 9.69 5.67
C ALA A 317 7.47 8.92 6.82
N LEU A 318 6.91 7.79 7.21
CA LEU A 318 7.56 6.89 8.17
C LEU A 318 8.91 6.40 7.64
N SER A 319 8.93 5.91 6.40
CA SER A 319 10.16 5.42 5.78
C SER A 319 11.22 6.52 5.61
N TRP A 320 10.80 7.75 5.31
CA TRP A 320 11.68 8.92 5.30
C TRP A 320 12.36 9.13 6.67
N PHE A 321 11.60 9.08 7.76
CA PHE A 321 12.14 9.25 9.12
C PHE A 321 13.09 8.12 9.52
N PHE A 322 12.70 6.88 9.28
CA PHE A 322 13.39 5.70 9.79
C PHE A 322 14.58 5.29 8.92
N THR A 323 14.40 5.17 7.60
CA THR A 323 15.32 4.46 6.71
C THR A 323 16.00 5.33 5.66
N GLY A 324 15.59 6.58 5.54
CA GLY A 324 16.21 7.50 4.58
C GLY A 324 15.54 7.54 3.21
N ARG A 325 14.43 6.84 3.05
CA ARG A 325 13.69 6.83 1.79
C ARG A 325 13.29 8.25 1.39
N SER A 326 13.47 8.60 0.13
CA SER A 326 13.07 9.90 -0.38
C SER A 326 11.54 10.04 -0.37
N LEU A 327 11.05 11.22 0.02
CA LEU A 327 9.62 11.55 0.00
C LEU A 327 9.44 12.85 -0.78
N SER A 328 8.42 12.89 -1.64
CA SER A 328 8.16 14.02 -2.53
C SER A 328 8.04 15.35 -1.78
N GLY A 329 8.68 16.38 -2.29
CA GLY A 329 8.67 17.73 -1.70
C GLY A 329 9.48 17.87 -0.41
N GLY A 330 10.18 16.83 0.02
CA GLY A 330 11.00 16.84 1.23
C GLY A 330 12.46 17.18 0.99
N LYS A 331 13.12 17.68 2.05
CA LYS A 331 14.57 17.78 2.13
C LYS A 331 15.17 16.40 2.40
N GLN A 332 16.51 16.33 2.41
CA GLN A 332 17.22 15.10 2.74
C GLN A 332 16.70 14.49 4.06
N SER A 333 16.46 13.20 4.04
CA SER A 333 16.01 12.42 5.18
C SER A 333 17.06 12.33 6.29
N PRO A 334 16.65 12.32 7.56
CA PRO A 334 17.55 12.04 8.68
C PRO A 334 17.96 10.56 8.78
N ALA A 335 17.14 9.64 8.26
CA ALA A 335 17.41 8.18 8.25
C ALA A 335 17.84 7.63 9.62
N TYR A 336 17.14 7.97 10.69
CA TYR A 336 17.57 7.74 12.07
C TYR A 336 17.84 6.27 12.42
N PHE A 337 17.20 5.33 11.73
CA PHE A 337 17.30 3.89 12.04
C PHE A 337 17.68 3.05 10.82
N LYS A 338 18.34 3.64 9.82
CA LYS A 338 18.75 2.93 8.59
C LYS A 338 19.70 1.76 8.85
N GLU A 339 20.54 1.83 9.88
CA GLU A 339 21.45 0.73 10.24
C GLU A 339 20.70 -0.47 10.83
N LEU A 340 19.59 -0.21 11.53
CA LEU A 340 18.71 -1.24 12.08
C LEU A 340 17.77 -1.84 11.04
N LEU A 341 17.16 -1.02 10.19
CA LEU A 341 16.01 -1.39 9.37
C LEU A 341 16.36 -1.56 7.88
N GLY A 342 17.56 -1.17 7.47
CA GLY A 342 17.96 -1.09 6.06
C GLY A 342 17.78 0.31 5.48
N GLU A 343 18.66 0.69 4.57
CA GLU A 343 18.57 1.98 3.89
C GLU A 343 17.49 1.94 2.81
N ASN A 344 16.64 2.97 2.75
CA ASN A 344 15.51 3.11 1.82
C ASN A 344 14.40 2.04 1.95
N GLU A 345 14.38 1.25 3.02
CA GLU A 345 13.34 0.24 3.23
C GLU A 345 12.00 0.86 3.65
N PHE A 346 10.90 0.20 3.29
CA PHE A 346 9.59 0.52 3.82
C PHE A 346 9.42 -0.03 5.24
N VAL A 347 8.90 0.80 6.13
CA VAL A 347 8.65 0.42 7.54
C VAL A 347 7.16 0.33 7.89
N SER A 348 6.29 0.62 6.95
CA SER A 348 4.84 0.63 7.12
C SER A 348 4.16 -0.33 6.16
N THR A 349 3.10 -0.99 6.63
CA THR A 349 2.20 -1.77 5.78
C THR A 349 0.95 -0.95 5.50
N VAL A 350 0.59 -0.84 4.22
CA VAL A 350 -0.61 -0.15 3.74
C VAL A 350 -1.72 -1.17 3.52
N ILE A 351 -2.86 -0.96 4.16
CA ILE A 351 -4.02 -1.85 4.13
C ILE A 351 -5.22 -1.07 3.56
N PRO A 352 -5.52 -1.19 2.26
CA PRO A 352 -6.67 -0.53 1.67
C PRO A 352 -7.99 -1.13 2.21
N ILE A 353 -8.91 -0.28 2.62
CA ILE A 353 -10.27 -0.66 3.03
C ILE A 353 -11.22 -0.30 1.89
N TYR A 354 -11.75 -1.31 1.20
CA TYR A 354 -12.62 -1.14 0.03
C TYR A 354 -13.80 -2.12 0.10
N THR A 355 -14.72 -2.00 -0.86
CA THR A 355 -15.86 -2.91 -0.99
C THR A 355 -15.43 -4.38 -0.94
N GLY A 356 -15.98 -5.13 0.01
CA GLY A 356 -15.68 -6.55 0.22
C GLY A 356 -14.55 -6.83 1.23
N ARG A 357 -13.83 -5.80 1.72
CA ARG A 357 -12.85 -5.96 2.80
C ARG A 357 -13.43 -5.49 4.13
N SER A 358 -13.43 -6.34 5.13
CA SER A 358 -13.99 -6.05 6.45
C SER A 358 -13.01 -5.22 7.28
N LEU A 359 -13.37 -3.98 7.62
CA LEU A 359 -12.61 -3.18 8.59
C LEU A 359 -12.52 -3.88 9.95
N SER A 360 -13.61 -4.53 10.38
CA SER A 360 -13.67 -5.26 11.64
C SER A 360 -12.62 -6.36 11.71
N ASP A 361 -12.49 -7.15 10.63
CA ASP A 361 -11.50 -8.24 10.58
C ASP A 361 -10.07 -7.69 10.55
N GLU A 362 -9.80 -6.63 9.80
CA GLU A 362 -8.48 -6.01 9.77
C GLU A 362 -8.09 -5.44 11.14
N LEU A 363 -9.00 -4.74 11.81
CA LEU A 363 -8.74 -4.21 13.14
C LEU A 363 -8.49 -5.31 14.17
N LYS A 364 -9.25 -6.42 14.13
CA LYS A 364 -9.01 -7.58 15.00
C LYS A 364 -7.60 -8.15 14.84
N ILE A 365 -7.12 -8.27 13.60
CA ILE A 365 -5.75 -8.71 13.30
C ILE A 365 -4.74 -7.71 13.86
N LEU A 366 -4.97 -6.42 13.64
CA LEU A 366 -4.04 -5.36 14.05
C LEU A 366 -3.95 -5.21 15.57
N PHE A 367 -5.07 -5.31 16.29
CA PHE A 367 -5.06 -5.23 17.75
C PHE A 367 -4.45 -6.45 18.44
N ASN A 368 -4.36 -7.60 17.76
CA ASN A 368 -3.63 -8.77 18.24
C ASN A 368 -2.11 -8.64 18.01
N SER A 369 -1.65 -7.59 17.37
CA SER A 369 -0.24 -7.35 17.05
C SER A 369 0.24 -6.04 17.67
N PRO A 370 1.52 -5.93 18.06
CA PRO A 370 2.06 -4.71 18.63
C PRO A 370 2.33 -3.65 17.54
N LYS A 371 1.28 -3.02 17.04
CA LYS A 371 1.32 -2.04 15.93
C LYS A 371 0.61 -0.76 16.28
N ALA A 372 1.18 0.39 15.87
CA ALA A 372 0.44 1.63 15.78
C ALA A 372 -0.35 1.67 14.47
N ILE A 373 -1.49 2.37 14.46
CA ILE A 373 -2.42 2.39 13.35
C ILE A 373 -2.74 3.84 12.98
N GLU A 374 -2.48 4.19 11.74
CA GLU A 374 -3.04 5.38 11.11
C GLU A 374 -4.24 4.98 10.25
N CYS A 375 -5.19 5.88 10.12
CA CYS A 375 -6.38 5.72 9.32
C CYS A 375 -6.57 6.91 8.39
N THR A 376 -6.53 6.65 7.10
CA THR A 376 -6.89 7.63 6.08
C THR A 376 -8.41 7.61 5.88
N ILE A 377 -9.05 8.72 6.18
CA ILE A 377 -10.48 8.94 5.99
C ILE A 377 -10.73 9.96 4.88
N SER A 378 -11.87 9.90 4.22
CA SER A 378 -12.24 10.91 3.23
C SER A 378 -13.72 11.21 3.15
N THR A 379 -13.97 12.39 2.60
CA THR A 379 -15.28 12.84 2.13
C THR A 379 -15.21 13.04 0.62
N SER A 380 -16.27 13.57 0.01
CA SER A 380 -16.23 13.97 -1.41
C SER A 380 -15.21 15.09 -1.73
N ARG A 381 -14.67 15.77 -0.71
CA ARG A 381 -13.81 16.96 -0.87
C ARG A 381 -12.50 16.92 -0.09
N LEU A 382 -12.38 16.05 0.89
CA LEU A 382 -11.28 16.02 1.84
C LEU A 382 -10.72 14.61 1.97
N ILE A 383 -9.40 14.48 2.00
CA ILE A 383 -8.68 13.30 2.47
C ILE A 383 -7.91 13.72 3.71
N HIS A 384 -7.99 12.93 4.77
CA HIS A 384 -7.44 13.27 6.07
C HIS A 384 -6.83 12.06 6.77
N ALA A 385 -5.69 12.25 7.41
CA ALA A 385 -4.97 11.23 8.16
C ALA A 385 -5.18 11.44 9.67
N ILE A 386 -5.63 10.40 10.36
CA ILE A 386 -5.85 10.35 11.80
C ILE A 386 -5.20 9.09 12.40
N ASN A 387 -5.10 8.99 13.73
CA ASN A 387 -4.62 7.75 14.36
C ASN A 387 -5.75 7.03 15.07
N ILE A 388 -5.76 5.69 14.97
CA ILE A 388 -6.61 4.81 15.76
C ILE A 388 -5.80 4.29 16.93
N TRP A 389 -6.33 4.49 18.13
CA TRP A 389 -5.73 4.03 19.38
C TRP A 389 -6.52 2.92 20.05
N GLY A 390 -7.77 2.71 19.64
CA GLY A 390 -8.62 1.64 20.11
C GLY A 390 -9.87 1.50 19.26
N ALA A 391 -10.62 0.42 19.46
CA ALA A 391 -11.90 0.19 18.84
C ALA A 391 -12.86 -0.50 19.81
N GLU A 392 -14.14 -0.29 19.56
CA GLU A 392 -15.25 -0.97 20.23
C GLU A 392 -15.97 -1.86 19.22
N PHE A 393 -16.25 -3.07 19.63
CA PHE A 393 -16.95 -4.08 18.82
C PHE A 393 -18.33 -4.34 19.44
N ASP A 394 -19.34 -4.48 18.60
CA ASP A 394 -20.70 -4.76 18.98
C ASP A 394 -20.93 -6.24 19.39
N GLU A 395 -22.16 -6.62 19.67
CA GLU A 395 -22.55 -7.98 20.03
C GLU A 395 -22.26 -9.05 18.97
N ASN A 396 -22.05 -8.64 17.72
CA ASN A 396 -21.68 -9.50 16.61
C ASN A 396 -20.17 -9.52 16.33
N GLY A 397 -19.39 -8.76 17.09
CA GLY A 397 -17.97 -8.55 16.86
C GLY A 397 -17.68 -7.66 15.65
N GLU A 398 -18.63 -6.83 15.22
CA GLU A 398 -18.42 -5.80 14.22
C GLU A 398 -17.97 -4.50 14.89
N VAL A 399 -17.01 -3.78 14.26
CA VAL A 399 -16.57 -2.49 14.79
C VAL A 399 -17.70 -1.48 14.79
N CYS A 400 -18.03 -0.92 15.96
CA CYS A 400 -19.11 0.06 16.12
C CYS A 400 -18.60 1.44 16.55
N ALA A 401 -17.37 1.54 17.07
CA ALA A 401 -16.71 2.82 17.34
C ALA A 401 -15.20 2.71 17.27
N LEU A 402 -14.55 3.85 17.02
CA LEU A 402 -13.10 4.00 17.04
C LEU A 402 -12.73 5.06 18.11
N TYR A 403 -11.58 4.84 18.73
CA TYR A 403 -10.91 5.79 19.60
C TYR A 403 -9.75 6.41 18.83
N ILE A 404 -9.86 7.68 18.49
CA ILE A 404 -8.95 8.34 17.55
C ILE A 404 -8.32 9.59 18.12
N THR A 405 -7.18 9.98 17.59
CA THR A 405 -6.67 11.35 17.68
C THR A 405 -6.74 12.02 16.32
N ASP A 406 -7.27 13.24 16.30
CA ASP A 406 -7.46 14.05 15.10
C ASP A 406 -6.62 15.31 15.18
N ASN A 407 -5.64 15.44 14.31
CA ASN A 407 -4.74 16.59 14.29
C ASN A 407 -5.39 17.93 13.92
N ASN A 408 -6.71 17.94 13.73
CA ASN A 408 -7.58 19.10 13.54
C ASN A 408 -8.49 19.38 14.74
N ASP A 409 -8.31 18.73 15.89
CA ASP A 409 -9.22 18.92 17.05
C ASP A 409 -9.35 20.37 17.49
N SER A 410 -8.33 21.20 17.24
CA SER A 410 -8.42 22.63 17.46
C SER A 410 -9.57 23.31 16.71
N ASP A 411 -10.02 22.73 15.59
CA ASP A 411 -11.16 23.27 14.81
C ASP A 411 -12.52 22.71 15.25
N LEU A 412 -12.53 21.57 15.95
CA LEU A 412 -13.77 20.97 16.46
C LEU A 412 -14.38 21.80 17.60
N TYR A 413 -13.56 22.61 18.26
CA TYR A 413 -14.02 23.54 19.28
C TYR A 413 -14.44 24.87 18.65
N ARG A 414 -15.65 24.96 18.16
CA ARG A 414 -16.28 26.28 17.97
C ARG A 414 -16.46 26.92 19.33
N GLN A 415 -15.55 27.82 19.62
CA GLN A 415 -15.65 28.63 20.83
C GLN A 415 -16.89 29.57 20.76
N PRO A 416 -17.51 29.89 21.89
CA PRO A 416 -18.62 30.87 21.96
C PRO A 416 -18.21 32.18 21.29
N GLU A 417 -19.20 32.95 20.81
CA GLU A 417 -19.01 34.28 20.22
C GLU A 417 -18.03 35.13 21.04
N GLY A 418 -16.99 35.63 20.39
CA GLY A 418 -15.95 36.48 21.01
C GLY A 418 -14.57 35.85 21.16
N PHE A 419 -14.39 34.60 20.77
CA PHE A 419 -13.10 33.94 20.85
C PHE A 419 -12.19 34.25 19.66
N SER A 420 -10.99 34.75 19.94
CA SER A 420 -9.97 35.04 18.93
C SER A 420 -9.22 33.79 18.47
N PHE A 421 -8.93 33.67 17.18
CA PHE A 421 -8.03 32.69 16.59
C PHE A 421 -6.66 32.60 17.28
N LEU A 422 -6.27 33.63 18.04
CA LEU A 422 -5.01 33.70 18.78
C LEU A 422 -4.98 32.83 20.05
N ASP A 423 -6.15 32.37 20.52
CA ASP A 423 -6.24 31.51 21.73
C ASP A 423 -6.11 30.01 21.43
N ARG A 424 -5.81 29.62 20.19
CA ARG A 424 -5.54 28.22 19.78
C ARG A 424 -4.42 27.53 20.56
N LYS A 425 -3.56 28.27 21.24
CA LYS A 425 -2.56 27.74 22.20
C LYS A 425 -3.15 26.92 23.34
N LYS A 426 -4.47 26.92 23.51
CA LYS A 426 -5.16 26.19 24.56
C LYS A 426 -5.85 24.92 24.11
N THR A 427 -5.75 24.54 22.82
CA THR A 427 -6.29 23.26 22.38
C THR A 427 -5.53 22.14 23.06
N GLN A 428 -6.27 21.33 23.78
CA GLN A 428 -5.74 20.22 24.54
C GLN A 428 -5.82 18.97 23.65
N ALA A 429 -4.72 18.22 23.62
CA ALA A 429 -4.71 16.91 23.01
C ALA A 429 -5.84 16.05 23.59
N GLY A 430 -6.58 15.39 22.70
CA GLY A 430 -7.76 14.63 23.08
C GLY A 430 -7.93 13.33 22.32
N LEU A 431 -8.20 12.25 23.05
CA LEU A 431 -8.65 10.99 22.45
C LEU A 431 -10.16 11.07 22.27
N LEU A 432 -10.63 10.94 21.04
CA LEU A 432 -12.02 11.10 20.66
C LEU A 432 -12.69 9.74 20.47
N TYR A 433 -13.90 9.58 21.01
CA TYR A 433 -14.79 8.47 20.70
C TYR A 433 -15.62 8.80 19.46
N LYS A 434 -15.48 7.98 18.41
CA LYS A 434 -16.13 8.17 17.13
C LYS A 434 -16.93 6.94 16.71
N PRO A 435 -18.26 6.99 16.75
CA PRO A 435 -19.09 5.93 16.21
C PRO A 435 -18.77 5.62 14.75
N VAL A 436 -18.79 4.33 14.42
CA VAL A 436 -18.61 3.82 13.06
C VAL A 436 -19.85 3.07 12.63
N LYS A 437 -20.18 3.21 11.36
CA LYS A 437 -21.31 2.50 10.76
C LYS A 437 -20.95 1.96 9.40
N ARG A 438 -21.32 0.71 9.15
CA ARG A 438 -21.25 0.12 7.82
C ARG A 438 -22.52 0.52 7.03
N ILE A 439 -22.31 1.20 5.89
CA ILE A 439 -23.39 1.61 4.98
C ILE A 439 -23.08 0.98 3.63
N SER A 440 -23.93 0.07 3.19
CA SER A 440 -23.65 -0.81 2.06
C SER A 440 -22.34 -1.58 2.32
N ASP A 441 -21.32 -1.41 1.49
CA ASP A 441 -20.04 -2.12 1.61
C ASP A 441 -18.90 -1.25 2.13
N LYS A 442 -19.22 -0.07 2.71
CA LYS A 442 -18.22 0.89 3.20
C LYS A 442 -18.44 1.21 4.66
N TYR A 443 -17.34 1.51 5.34
CA TYR A 443 -17.36 1.95 6.74
C TYR A 443 -17.26 3.48 6.80
N TYR A 444 -18.17 4.07 7.55
CA TYR A 444 -18.27 5.52 7.76
C TYR A 444 -18.11 5.85 9.22
N MET A 445 -17.26 6.81 9.51
CA MET A 445 -17.09 7.40 10.84
C MET A 445 -17.97 8.63 10.99
N GLU A 446 -18.49 8.83 12.21
CA GLU A 446 -19.25 10.03 12.56
C GLU A 446 -18.36 11.28 12.48
N GLY A 447 -18.86 12.30 11.81
CA GLY A 447 -18.19 13.60 11.69
C GLY A 447 -18.35 14.49 12.94
N SER A 448 -18.23 15.79 12.73
CA SER A 448 -18.44 16.79 13.81
C SER A 448 -19.90 16.95 14.23
N ILE A 449 -20.84 16.60 13.37
CA ILE A 449 -22.28 16.64 13.67
C ILE A 449 -22.71 15.24 14.10
N LYS A 450 -23.28 15.14 15.30
CA LYS A 450 -23.76 13.88 15.86
C LYS A 450 -24.79 13.22 14.93
N GLY A 451 -24.62 11.91 14.67
CA GLY A 451 -25.45 11.15 13.74
C GLY A 451 -25.14 11.35 12.27
N ASN A 452 -24.21 12.24 11.91
CA ASN A 452 -23.76 12.45 10.52
C ASN A 452 -22.52 11.62 10.20
N TYR A 453 -22.70 10.50 9.53
CA TYR A 453 -21.64 9.60 9.08
C TYR A 453 -21.13 10.05 7.71
N SER A 454 -20.17 10.96 7.68
CA SER A 454 -19.70 11.64 6.47
C SER A 454 -18.28 11.28 6.05
N PHE A 455 -17.47 10.68 6.94
CA PHE A 455 -16.10 10.26 6.63
C PHE A 455 -16.04 8.76 6.38
N TYR A 456 -15.77 8.36 5.15
CA TYR A 456 -15.53 6.95 4.89
C TYR A 456 -14.06 6.59 5.10
N ILE A 457 -13.83 5.37 5.60
CA ILE A 457 -12.52 4.84 5.91
C ILE A 457 -11.95 4.19 4.65
N ASN A 458 -10.81 4.69 4.17
CA ASN A 458 -10.19 4.25 2.92
C ASN A 458 -9.06 3.25 3.10
N GLU A 459 -8.21 3.52 4.09
CA GLU A 459 -6.90 2.87 4.19
C GLU A 459 -6.43 2.92 5.64
N LEU A 460 -5.73 1.89 6.05
CA LEU A 460 -4.96 1.86 7.29
C LEU A 460 -3.48 1.78 6.95
N ASN A 461 -2.65 2.53 7.66
CA ASN A 461 -1.19 2.39 7.66
C ASN A 461 -0.74 1.92 9.03
N THR A 462 0.19 0.97 9.06
CA THR A 462 0.64 0.38 10.33
C THR A 462 2.14 0.52 10.52
N LEU A 463 2.56 0.70 11.77
CA LEU A 463 3.95 0.68 12.17
C LEU A 463 4.15 -0.39 13.24
N ASP A 464 4.89 -1.44 12.91
CA ASP A 464 5.24 -2.53 13.81
C ASP A 464 6.35 -2.11 14.79
N LEU A 465 6.43 -2.74 15.97
CA LEU A 465 7.54 -2.51 16.90
C LEU A 465 8.89 -3.03 16.39
N MET A 466 8.88 -3.97 15.43
CA MET A 466 10.09 -4.55 14.81
C MET A 466 11.06 -5.13 15.83
N ARG A 467 10.56 -5.82 16.85
CA ARG A 467 11.39 -6.38 17.93
C ARG A 467 12.38 -7.42 17.45
N ASP A 468 12.03 -8.21 16.47
CA ASP A 468 12.91 -9.16 15.79
C ASP A 468 14.14 -8.48 15.16
N LYS A 469 13.96 -7.29 14.58
CA LYS A 469 15.05 -6.47 14.04
C LYS A 469 16.00 -6.01 15.13
N TRP A 470 15.45 -5.51 16.26
CA TRP A 470 16.25 -5.13 17.43
C TRP A 470 17.05 -6.30 17.99
N GLU A 471 16.40 -7.45 18.16
CA GLU A 471 17.05 -8.65 18.69
C GLU A 471 18.18 -9.13 17.77
N THR A 472 17.97 -9.08 16.45
CA THR A 472 19.01 -9.42 15.47
C THR A 472 20.17 -8.44 15.54
N PHE A 473 19.89 -7.14 15.49
CA PHE A 473 20.87 -6.07 15.50
C PHE A 473 21.79 -6.11 16.73
N PHE A 474 21.27 -6.47 17.89
CA PHE A 474 22.06 -6.51 19.12
C PHE A 474 22.65 -7.89 19.44
N LYS A 475 22.43 -8.91 18.61
CA LYS A 475 23.11 -10.22 18.71
C LYS A 475 24.42 -10.24 17.92
N GLU A 476 24.54 -9.37 16.93
CA GLU A 476 25.77 -9.12 16.19
C GLU A 476 26.73 -8.20 16.97
#